data_ef3d039824db2433326ca0e67ffdecd9
#
_entry.id   ef3d039824db2433326ca0e67ffdecd9
#
_cell.length_a   1.000
_cell.length_b   1.000
_cell.length_c   1.000
_cell.angle_alpha   90.00
_cell.angle_beta   90.00
_cell.angle_gamma   90.00
#
_symmetry.space_group_name_H-M   'P 1'
#
loop_
_entity.id
_entity.type
_entity.pdbx_description
1 polymer ?
#
loop_
_entity_poly.entity_id
_entity_poly.type
_entity_poly.pdbx_seq_one_letter_code
_entity_poly.pdbx_strand_id
1 'polypeptide(L)'
;MVEEYLDLSEILQDSIEIIPLETTEQCLISDIKQIELYKDKIFVSDKGNAKIFVFTTTGHFLNSLGRQGMGPGEYSRLGNFTFKGDSILIQDLYRNKYIAYDLYSNSHREISYDVYHKDIISFDNIAYLISNYEGSDYGDFNLFKFDLAT
;
A
#
# COMPACT_ATOMS: atom_id res chain seq x y z
N MET A 1 24.05 -20.41 25.02
CA MET A 1 22.83 -20.01 24.28
C MET A 1 23.09 -20.44 22.83
N VAL A 2 22.43 -21.50 22.37
CA VAL A 2 22.55 -21.96 20.99
C VAL A 2 21.59 -21.06 20.21
N GLU A 3 22.10 -20.20 19.34
CA GLU A 3 21.26 -19.52 18.36
C GLU A 3 20.72 -20.58 17.40
N GLU A 4 19.46 -20.91 17.57
CA GLU A 4 18.73 -21.78 16.66
C GLU A 4 18.46 -20.96 15.40
N TYR A 5 19.26 -21.14 14.38
CA TYR A 5 19.02 -20.52 13.08
C TYR A 5 17.86 -21.26 12.41
N LEU A 6 16.80 -20.51 12.12
CA LEU A 6 15.68 -21.05 11.35
C LEU A 6 16.16 -21.29 9.91
N ASP A 7 16.17 -22.55 9.48
CA ASP A 7 16.48 -22.88 8.08
C ASP A 7 15.24 -22.54 7.23
N LEU A 8 15.38 -21.56 6.34
CA LEU A 8 14.30 -21.15 5.44
C LEU A 8 13.77 -22.31 4.58
N SER A 9 14.57 -23.34 4.33
CA SER A 9 14.13 -24.54 3.60
C SER A 9 13.04 -25.32 4.33
N GLU A 10 12.91 -25.18 5.65
CA GLU A 10 11.84 -25.81 6.44
C GLU A 10 10.48 -25.11 6.24
N ILE A 11 10.47 -23.87 5.77
CA ILE A 11 9.27 -23.04 5.62
C ILE A 11 8.91 -22.84 4.14
N LEU A 12 9.92 -22.79 3.27
CA LEU A 12 9.74 -22.60 1.84
C LEU A 12 9.52 -23.94 1.13
N GLN A 13 8.56 -24.00 0.24
CA GLN A 13 8.42 -25.12 -0.68
C GLN A 13 9.62 -25.16 -1.64
N ASP A 14 9.97 -26.34 -2.13
CA ASP A 14 11.11 -26.59 -3.03
C ASP A 14 11.04 -25.87 -4.40
N SER A 15 10.03 -25.04 -4.64
CA SER A 15 9.85 -24.30 -5.88
C SER A 15 9.81 -22.79 -5.63
N ILE A 16 10.71 -22.08 -6.31
CA ILE A 16 10.68 -20.60 -6.38
C ILE A 16 10.10 -20.24 -7.74
N GLU A 17 9.03 -19.45 -7.75
CA GLU A 17 8.48 -18.85 -8.95
C GLU A 17 9.06 -17.45 -9.13
N ILE A 18 9.65 -17.18 -10.28
CA ILE A 18 10.17 -15.86 -10.64
C ILE A 18 9.16 -15.20 -11.58
N ILE A 19 8.60 -14.07 -11.17
CA ILE A 19 7.69 -13.27 -11.97
C ILE A 19 8.45 -12.04 -12.50
N PRO A 20 8.90 -12.05 -13.77
CA PRO A 20 9.54 -10.87 -14.37
C PRO A 20 8.49 -9.79 -14.61
N LEU A 21 8.67 -8.61 -14.01
CA LEU A 21 7.79 -7.48 -14.30
C LEU A 21 8.19 -6.81 -15.62
N GLU A 22 7.21 -6.51 -16.44
CA GLU A 22 7.40 -5.77 -17.69
C GLU A 22 8.10 -4.44 -17.40
N THR A 23 9.12 -4.12 -18.21
CA THR A 23 9.94 -2.92 -18.05
C THR A 23 9.93 -2.13 -19.33
N THR A 24 9.19 -1.02 -19.34
CA THR A 24 9.09 -0.05 -20.44
C THR A 24 9.23 1.36 -19.89
N GLU A 25 9.29 2.37 -20.73
CA GLU A 25 9.29 3.78 -20.29
C GLU A 25 8.05 4.14 -19.45
N GLN A 26 6.94 3.42 -19.62
CA GLN A 26 5.69 3.67 -18.88
C GLN A 26 5.66 3.03 -17.49
N CYS A 27 6.44 1.97 -17.28
CA CYS A 27 6.46 1.19 -16.03
C CYS A 27 7.88 0.87 -15.53
N LEU A 28 8.82 1.79 -15.78
CA LEU A 28 10.16 1.68 -15.23
C LEU A 28 10.12 1.93 -13.72
N ILE A 29 10.36 0.89 -12.93
CA ILE A 29 10.41 0.95 -11.47
C ILE A 29 11.80 1.44 -11.05
N SER A 30 11.85 2.38 -10.10
CA SER A 30 13.08 2.99 -9.60
C SER A 30 13.38 2.65 -8.12
N ASP A 31 12.38 2.72 -7.24
CA ASP A 31 12.54 2.52 -5.80
C ASP A 31 11.28 1.89 -5.20
N ILE A 32 11.28 0.57 -5.06
CA ILE A 32 10.14 -0.19 -4.54
C ILE A 32 9.99 0.09 -3.04
N LYS A 33 8.83 0.58 -2.65
CA LYS A 33 8.47 0.81 -1.25
C LYS A 33 7.59 -0.31 -0.68
N GLN A 34 6.61 -0.75 -1.46
CA GLN A 34 5.60 -1.73 -1.03
C GLN A 34 5.14 -2.55 -2.23
N ILE A 35 4.93 -3.84 -2.01
CA ILE A 35 4.33 -4.76 -2.99
C ILE A 35 3.18 -5.48 -2.31
N GLU A 36 2.02 -5.54 -2.98
CA GLU A 36 0.89 -6.34 -2.53
C GLU A 36 0.23 -7.07 -3.70
N LEU A 37 -0.21 -8.30 -3.41
CA LEU A 37 -1.10 -9.04 -4.29
C LEU A 37 -2.55 -8.80 -3.85
N TYR A 38 -3.39 -8.37 -4.78
CA TYR A 38 -4.80 -8.17 -4.53
C TYR A 38 -5.61 -8.41 -5.79
N LYS A 39 -6.67 -9.24 -5.69
CA LYS A 39 -7.57 -9.56 -6.81
C LYS A 39 -6.84 -9.90 -8.11
N ASP A 40 -5.95 -10.88 -8.04
CA ASP A 40 -5.15 -11.37 -9.18
C ASP A 40 -4.30 -10.30 -9.89
N LYS A 41 -3.87 -9.29 -9.14
CA LYS A 41 -2.97 -8.26 -9.61
C LYS A 41 -1.85 -8.01 -8.61
N ILE A 42 -0.71 -7.57 -9.12
CA ILE A 42 0.45 -7.14 -8.35
C ILE A 42 0.46 -5.62 -8.35
N PHE A 43 0.45 -5.03 -7.16
CA PHE A 43 0.55 -3.58 -6.96
C PHE A 43 1.93 -3.26 -6.41
N VAL A 44 2.65 -2.39 -7.09
CA VAL A 44 4.01 -1.98 -6.72
C VAL A 44 4.05 -0.48 -6.50
N SER A 45 4.22 -0.06 -5.26
CA SER A 45 4.45 1.34 -4.93
C SER A 45 5.91 1.71 -5.20
N ASP A 46 6.11 2.64 -6.11
CA ASP A 46 7.41 3.20 -6.46
C ASP A 46 7.58 4.61 -5.90
N LYS A 47 8.47 4.74 -4.94
CA LYS A 47 8.74 6.02 -4.28
C LYS A 47 9.43 7.03 -5.19
N GLY A 48 10.29 6.58 -6.08
CA GLY A 48 11.02 7.47 -6.98
C GLY A 48 10.12 8.11 -8.03
N ASN A 49 9.18 7.34 -8.59
CA ASN A 49 8.19 7.85 -9.53
C ASN A 49 6.94 8.42 -8.85
N ALA A 50 6.82 8.25 -7.52
CA ALA A 50 5.64 8.60 -6.74
C ALA A 50 4.33 8.08 -7.38
N LYS A 51 4.30 6.78 -7.71
CA LYS A 51 3.18 6.08 -8.36
C LYS A 51 3.01 4.68 -7.81
N ILE A 52 1.84 4.11 -8.03
CA ILE A 52 1.59 2.69 -7.84
C ILE A 52 1.40 2.06 -9.20
N PHE A 53 2.32 1.20 -9.60
CA PHE A 53 2.21 0.40 -10.82
C PHE A 53 1.38 -0.84 -10.56
N VAL A 54 0.56 -1.22 -11.53
CA VAL A 54 -0.32 -2.39 -11.46
C VAL A 54 0.05 -3.35 -12.58
N PHE A 55 0.30 -4.60 -12.19
CA PHE A 55 0.65 -5.68 -13.11
C PHE A 55 -0.32 -6.86 -12.96
N THR A 56 -0.38 -7.70 -13.97
CA THR A 56 -0.95 -9.04 -13.85
C THR A 56 -0.09 -9.91 -12.95
N THR A 57 -0.61 -11.04 -12.48
CA THR A 57 0.20 -12.05 -11.75
C THR A 57 1.32 -12.68 -12.60
N THR A 58 1.27 -12.51 -13.92
CA THR A 58 2.33 -12.92 -14.85
C THR A 58 3.33 -11.80 -15.18
N GLY A 59 3.19 -10.63 -14.54
CA GLY A 59 4.14 -9.51 -14.65
C GLY A 59 3.87 -8.52 -15.79
N HIS A 60 2.79 -8.66 -16.55
CA HIS A 60 2.45 -7.68 -17.60
C HIS A 60 1.88 -6.39 -17.00
N PHE A 61 2.37 -5.26 -17.47
CA PHE A 61 1.90 -3.95 -17.02
C PHE A 61 0.45 -3.68 -17.46
N LEU A 62 -0.36 -3.23 -16.53
CA LEU A 62 -1.76 -2.88 -16.79
C LEU A 62 -1.95 -1.37 -16.84
N ASN A 63 -1.63 -0.71 -15.75
CA ASN A 63 -1.75 0.75 -15.60
C ASN A 63 -0.94 1.25 -14.38
N SER A 64 -1.00 2.55 -14.14
CA SER A 64 -0.53 3.14 -12.88
C SER A 64 -1.66 3.91 -12.20
N LEU A 65 -1.66 3.91 -10.87
CA LEU A 65 -2.61 4.60 -10.02
C LEU A 65 -1.94 5.72 -9.26
N GLY A 66 -2.73 6.77 -9.01
CA GLY A 66 -2.33 7.90 -8.24
C GLY A 66 -1.45 8.89 -9.00
N ARG A 67 -1.44 10.12 -8.52
CA ARG A 67 -0.63 11.21 -9.06
C ARG A 67 -0.17 12.11 -7.93
N GLN A 68 1.10 12.47 -7.95
CA GLN A 68 1.62 13.49 -7.06
C GLN A 68 1.16 14.87 -7.49
N GLY A 69 0.63 15.63 -6.54
CA GLY A 69 0.12 16.98 -6.78
C GLY A 69 -0.70 17.51 -5.62
N MET A 70 -1.44 18.62 -5.87
CA MET A 70 -2.21 19.34 -4.87
C MET A 70 -3.70 19.39 -5.21
N GLY A 71 -4.11 18.84 -6.33
CA GLY A 71 -5.49 18.79 -6.79
C GLY A 71 -6.34 17.70 -6.13
N PRO A 72 -7.64 17.67 -6.44
CA PRO A 72 -8.53 16.59 -5.99
C PRO A 72 -8.03 15.24 -6.49
N GLY A 73 -8.02 14.23 -5.59
CA GLY A 73 -7.50 12.90 -5.91
C GLY A 73 -5.97 12.83 -6.05
N GLU A 74 -5.23 13.88 -5.75
CA GLU A 74 -3.77 13.88 -5.78
C GLU A 74 -3.20 13.85 -4.35
N TYR A 75 -2.05 13.20 -4.19
CA TYR A 75 -1.31 13.19 -2.93
C TYR A 75 -0.07 14.07 -3.04
N SER A 76 0.22 14.82 -1.97
CA SER A 76 1.42 15.64 -1.87
C SER A 76 2.67 14.76 -1.73
N ARG A 77 2.55 13.64 -1.00
CA ARG A 77 3.60 12.63 -0.87
C ARG A 77 3.00 11.24 -0.72
N LEU A 78 3.43 10.33 -1.60
CA LEU A 78 3.01 8.94 -1.59
C LEU A 78 3.42 8.24 -0.28
N GLY A 79 2.43 7.82 0.47
CA GLY A 79 2.54 7.00 1.67
C GLY A 79 2.43 5.51 1.37
N ASN A 80 1.98 4.76 2.36
CA ASN A 80 1.63 3.36 2.21
C ASN A 80 0.23 3.23 1.58
N PHE A 81 -0.10 2.05 1.12
CA PHE A 81 -1.43 1.77 0.59
C PHE A 81 -1.98 0.48 1.17
N THR A 82 -3.28 0.34 1.12
CA THR A 82 -3.99 -0.89 1.48
C THR A 82 -5.28 -0.99 0.68
N PHE A 83 -6.04 -2.07 0.82
CA PHE A 83 -7.27 -2.29 0.06
C PHE A 83 -8.49 -2.34 0.96
N LYS A 84 -9.62 -1.91 0.41
CA LYS A 84 -10.95 -2.09 0.98
C LYS A 84 -11.94 -2.41 -0.15
N GLY A 85 -12.43 -3.65 -0.20
CA GLY A 85 -13.36 -4.07 -1.26
C GLY A 85 -12.80 -3.77 -2.65
N ASP A 86 -13.47 -2.93 -3.41
CA ASP A 86 -13.05 -2.56 -4.78
C ASP A 86 -12.18 -1.30 -4.83
N SER A 87 -11.68 -0.84 -3.69
CA SER A 87 -10.88 0.39 -3.61
C SER A 87 -9.49 0.13 -3.07
N ILE A 88 -8.51 0.86 -3.60
CA ILE A 88 -7.19 1.05 -3.02
C ILE A 88 -7.16 2.36 -2.24
N LEU A 89 -6.72 2.29 -0.99
CA LEU A 89 -6.55 3.43 -0.09
C LEU A 89 -5.09 3.86 -0.09
N ILE A 90 -4.78 4.99 -0.68
CA ILE A 90 -3.42 5.53 -0.77
C ILE A 90 -3.25 6.65 0.25
N GLN A 91 -2.26 6.51 1.12
CA GLN A 91 -1.96 7.51 2.15
C GLN A 91 -1.26 8.73 1.53
N ASP A 92 -1.77 9.94 1.82
CA ASP A 92 -1.03 11.19 1.64
C ASP A 92 -0.32 11.54 2.96
N LEU A 93 1.00 11.35 3.01
CA LEU A 93 1.79 11.50 4.23
C LEU A 93 1.78 12.92 4.82
N TYR A 94 1.56 13.95 4.00
CA TYR A 94 1.64 15.34 4.48
C TYR A 94 0.28 16.00 4.73
N ARG A 95 -0.81 15.35 4.30
CA ARG A 95 -2.15 15.95 4.39
C ARG A 95 -3.09 15.20 5.31
N ASN A 96 -2.61 14.20 6.03
CA ASN A 96 -3.41 13.40 6.95
C ASN A 96 -4.71 12.91 6.30
N LYS A 97 -4.59 12.34 5.10
CA LYS A 97 -5.73 11.79 4.38
C LYS A 97 -5.35 10.53 3.62
N TYR A 98 -6.36 9.73 3.34
CA TYR A 98 -6.33 8.68 2.33
C TYR A 98 -7.09 9.15 1.09
N ILE A 99 -6.59 8.74 -0.07
CA ILE A 99 -7.30 8.83 -1.32
C ILE A 99 -7.73 7.42 -1.69
N ALA A 100 -9.03 7.17 -1.68
CA ALA A 100 -9.61 5.91 -2.10
C ALA A 100 -9.90 5.98 -3.59
N TYR A 101 -9.14 5.26 -4.40
CA TYR A 101 -9.42 5.06 -5.82
C TYR A 101 -10.17 3.76 -6.01
N ASP A 102 -11.22 3.81 -6.79
CA ASP A 102 -11.92 2.62 -7.25
C ASP A 102 -11.08 1.88 -8.31
N LEU A 103 -10.95 0.56 -8.17
CA LEU A 103 -10.09 -0.26 -9.04
C LEU A 103 -10.66 -0.49 -10.45
N TYR A 104 -11.94 -0.19 -10.67
CA TYR A 104 -12.66 -0.46 -11.91
C TYR A 104 -13.19 0.79 -12.61
N SER A 105 -13.18 1.92 -11.90
CA SER A 105 -13.61 3.20 -12.44
C SER A 105 -12.53 4.28 -12.17
N ASN A 106 -12.67 5.43 -12.80
CA ASN A 106 -11.78 6.58 -12.52
C ASN A 106 -12.27 7.41 -11.32
N SER A 107 -13.16 6.87 -10.50
CA SER A 107 -13.67 7.58 -9.35
C SER A 107 -12.69 7.54 -8.17
N HIS A 108 -12.67 8.60 -7.41
CA HIS A 108 -11.91 8.67 -6.17
C HIS A 108 -12.68 9.47 -5.11
N ARG A 109 -12.35 9.23 -3.85
CA ARG A 109 -12.79 10.03 -2.70
C ARG A 109 -11.63 10.26 -1.75
N GLU A 110 -11.70 11.36 -1.00
CA GLU A 110 -10.73 11.68 0.03
C GLU A 110 -11.32 11.37 1.41
N ILE A 111 -10.51 10.79 2.29
CA ILE A 111 -10.89 10.41 3.65
C ILE A 111 -9.84 11.01 4.58
N SER A 112 -10.20 12.04 5.35
CA SER A 112 -9.29 12.63 6.33
C SER A 112 -9.19 11.78 7.58
N TYR A 113 -8.05 11.80 8.24
CA TYR A 113 -7.82 11.16 9.53
C TYR A 113 -7.07 12.11 10.47
N ASP A 114 -7.28 11.95 11.76
CA ASP A 114 -6.68 12.75 12.84
C ASP A 114 -5.69 11.96 13.69
N VAL A 115 -5.55 10.65 13.43
CA VAL A 115 -4.60 9.78 14.12
C VAL A 115 -3.32 9.65 13.32
N TYR A 116 -2.22 10.19 13.83
CA TYR A 116 -0.91 9.96 13.22
C TYR A 116 -0.57 8.47 13.21
N HIS A 117 -0.15 7.96 12.08
CA HIS A 117 0.30 6.58 11.93
C HIS A 117 1.32 6.45 10.79
N LYS A 118 2.23 5.51 10.95
CA LYS A 118 3.29 5.22 9.97
C LYS A 118 2.86 4.21 8.94
N ASP A 119 2.02 3.26 9.35
CA ASP A 119 1.60 2.16 8.48
C ASP A 119 0.14 1.81 8.70
N ILE A 120 -0.45 1.16 7.71
CA ILE A 120 -1.82 0.68 7.71
C ILE A 120 -1.88 -0.73 7.13
N ILE A 121 -2.61 -1.60 7.81
CA ILE A 121 -2.98 -2.92 7.31
C ILE A 121 -4.48 -3.02 7.40
N SER A 122 -5.13 -3.52 6.35
CA SER A 122 -6.56 -3.78 6.38
C SER A 122 -6.87 -5.26 6.18
N PHE A 123 -7.88 -5.72 6.94
CA PHE A 123 -8.48 -7.03 6.79
C PHE A 123 -9.99 -6.86 6.77
N ASP A 124 -10.63 -7.32 5.72
CA ASP A 124 -12.08 -7.13 5.49
C ASP A 124 -12.44 -5.63 5.61
N ASN A 125 -13.24 -5.27 6.61
CA ASN A 125 -13.66 -3.90 6.89
C ASN A 125 -12.89 -3.26 8.05
N ILE A 126 -11.82 -3.87 8.54
CA ILE A 126 -11.06 -3.38 9.69
C ILE A 126 -9.70 -2.88 9.20
N ALA A 127 -9.35 -1.67 9.60
CA ALA A 127 -8.00 -1.13 9.45
C ALA A 127 -7.27 -1.13 10.80
N TYR A 128 -6.02 -1.53 10.76
CA TYR A 128 -5.09 -1.41 11.87
C TYR A 128 -4.05 -0.37 11.49
N LEU A 129 -3.98 0.71 12.26
CA LEU A 129 -3.02 1.79 12.08
C LEU A 129 -1.90 1.63 13.09
N ILE A 130 -0.66 1.69 12.62
CA ILE A 130 0.55 1.54 13.44
C ILE A 130 1.18 2.91 13.64
N SER A 131 1.14 3.45 14.87
CA SER A 131 1.69 4.77 15.20
C SER A 131 3.13 4.73 15.72
N ASN A 132 3.57 3.58 16.22
CA ASN A 132 4.92 3.38 16.77
C ASN A 132 5.27 4.35 17.91
N TYR A 133 4.34 4.55 18.87
CA TYR A 133 4.45 5.45 20.04
C TYR A 133 4.64 6.95 19.70
N GLU A 134 4.43 7.37 18.49
CA GLU A 134 4.38 8.80 18.20
C GLU A 134 2.99 9.31 18.63
N GLY A 135 2.99 10.15 19.68
CA GLY A 135 1.81 10.58 20.41
C GLY A 135 0.69 11.10 19.50
N SER A 136 -0.50 10.67 19.79
CA SER A 136 -1.75 11.19 19.23
C SER A 136 -2.59 11.78 20.37
N ASP A 137 -3.62 12.54 20.03
CA ASP A 137 -4.62 13.02 21.00
C ASP A 137 -5.35 11.88 21.73
N TYR A 138 -5.17 10.64 21.27
CA TYR A 138 -5.72 9.41 21.84
C TYR A 138 -4.76 8.68 22.80
N GLY A 139 -3.57 9.25 23.09
CA GLY A 139 -2.57 8.69 23.98
C GLY A 139 -1.42 7.96 23.27
N ASP A 140 -0.51 7.41 24.08
CA ASP A 140 0.72 6.76 23.61
C ASP A 140 0.46 5.27 23.29
N PHE A 141 -0.37 5.02 22.28
CA PHE A 141 -0.65 3.66 21.81
C PHE A 141 0.08 3.37 20.50
N ASN A 142 0.48 2.11 20.31
CA ASN A 142 1.15 1.67 19.10
C ASN A 142 0.19 1.29 17.97
N LEU A 143 -0.98 0.78 18.34
CA LEU A 143 -1.92 0.17 17.41
C LEU A 143 -3.32 0.71 17.63
N PHE A 144 -3.93 1.20 16.59
CA PHE A 144 -5.33 1.61 16.56
C PHE A 144 -6.11 0.70 15.62
N LYS A 145 -7.31 0.35 16.03
CA LYS A 145 -8.25 -0.44 15.22
C LYS A 145 -9.42 0.45 14.81
N PHE A 146 -9.68 0.52 13.53
CA PHE A 146 -10.80 1.27 12.95
C PHE A 146 -11.70 0.37 12.12
N ASP A 147 -13.00 0.63 12.20
CA ASP A 147 -13.97 0.01 11.31
C ASP A 147 -14.07 0.88 10.04
N LEU A 148 -13.81 0.26 8.89
CA LEU A 148 -13.92 0.90 7.58
C LEU A 148 -15.33 0.77 6.97
N ALA A 149 -16.30 0.32 7.72
CA ALA A 149 -17.63 -0.11 7.22
C ALA A 149 -18.52 1.00 6.64
N THR A 150 -18.08 2.26 6.61
CA THR A 150 -18.88 3.34 6.00
C THR A 150 -18.14 4.11 4.94
#